data_a6d2524fec43849666928b1ca9f8d330
#
_entry.id   a6d2524fec43849666928b1ca9f8d330
#
_cell.length_a   1.000
_cell.length_b   1.000
_cell.length_c   1.000
_cell.angle_alpha   90.00
_cell.angle_beta   90.00
_cell.angle_gamma   90.00
#
_symmetry.space_group_name_H-M   'P 1'
#
loop_
_entity.id
_entity.type
_entity.pdbx_description
1 polymer ?
#
loop_
_entity_poly.entity_id
_entity_poly.type
_entity_poly.pdbx_seq_one_letter_code
_entity_poly.pdbx_strand_id
1 'polypeptide(L)'
;SFSRRQRQMCIRDRTITGLSGSGKSSLAFDTIFAEGQRRYVESLSAYARQFLSMVDKPDVDKIEGLSPAISIEQKSTSHNPRSTVGTVTEIHDYLRLLYARIGEPRCPEHNVGLDAMSTSDIYQRLIKTIETKTVLILSPIVRQQKGEHIKTIQSFAQQGYSRVRANSKVHKINDISKHMLGHIIDSKKKNDIEVLIDRVEVNEMNKLRIIESLNSCSEISDGIIFINEVDSDKAVSYTHLRAHETA
;
A
#
# COMPACT_ATOMS: atom_id res chain seq x y z
N SER A 1 -3.17 65.34 -0.76
CA SER A 1 -2.26 64.82 0.33
C SER A 1 -2.66 63.39 0.75
N PHE A 2 -3.93 63.04 0.65
CA PHE A 2 -4.42 61.69 0.98
C PHE A 2 -3.90 60.62 0.00
N SER A 3 -3.84 60.94 -1.26
CA SER A 3 -3.32 60.05 -2.31
C SER A 3 -1.81 59.70 -2.12
N ARG A 4 -1.05 60.64 -1.59
CA ARG A 4 0.40 60.43 -1.33
C ARG A 4 0.68 59.51 -0.13
N ARG A 5 -0.18 59.54 0.90
CA ARG A 5 -0.07 58.63 2.04
C ARG A 5 -0.47 57.20 1.67
N GLN A 6 -1.50 57.01 0.87
CA GLN A 6 -1.89 55.72 0.36
C GLN A 6 -0.80 55.09 -0.51
N ARG A 7 -0.17 55.86 -1.42
CA ARG A 7 0.98 55.36 -2.20
C ARG A 7 2.16 54.97 -1.34
N GLN A 8 2.44 55.71 -0.26
CA GLN A 8 3.52 55.37 0.65
C GLN A 8 3.24 54.11 1.48
N MET A 9 1.99 53.81 1.80
CA MET A 9 1.62 52.54 2.49
C MET A 9 1.76 51.31 1.60
N CYS A 10 1.48 51.43 0.30
CA CYS A 10 1.65 50.32 -0.64
C CYS A 10 3.10 50.01 -1.03
N ILE A 11 4.05 50.89 -0.70
CA ILE A 11 5.48 50.75 -1.07
C ILE A 11 6.36 50.43 0.16
N ARG A 12 5.80 50.34 1.37
CA ARG A 12 6.58 50.05 2.57
C ARG A 12 6.65 48.59 2.87
N ASP A 13 7.83 48.02 2.68
CA ASP A 13 8.16 46.72 3.21
C ASP A 13 8.19 46.77 4.74
N ARG A 14 7.62 45.73 5.39
CA ARG A 14 7.67 45.56 6.84
C ARG A 14 8.32 44.24 7.14
N THR A 15 9.36 44.26 7.94
CA THR A 15 10.08 43.11 8.43
C THR A 15 9.67 42.82 9.87
N ILE A 16 9.20 41.58 10.12
CA ILE A 16 8.88 41.09 11.48
C ILE A 16 10.09 40.30 11.99
N THR A 17 10.76 40.78 13.04
CA THR A 17 11.95 40.18 13.62
C THR A 17 11.70 39.70 15.04
N GLY A 18 12.49 38.77 15.53
CA GLY A 18 12.42 38.23 16.89
C GLY A 18 13.09 36.86 17.00
N LEU A 19 13.19 36.33 18.20
CA LEU A 19 13.78 35.02 18.49
C LEU A 19 12.97 33.89 17.83
N SER A 20 13.58 32.75 17.59
CA SER A 20 12.86 31.55 17.12
C SER A 20 11.80 31.16 18.16
N GLY A 21 10.59 30.83 17.69
CA GLY A 21 9.46 30.51 18.58
C GLY A 21 8.72 31.72 19.18
N SER A 22 9.09 32.97 18.85
CA SER A 22 8.41 34.17 19.39
C SER A 22 7.06 34.50 18.75
N GLY A 23 6.47 33.60 17.94
CA GLY A 23 5.16 33.81 17.33
C GLY A 23 5.14 34.70 16.08
N LYS A 24 6.29 35.02 15.46
CA LYS A 24 6.35 35.87 14.25
C LYS A 24 5.48 35.34 13.10
N SER A 25 5.60 34.07 12.83
CA SER A 25 4.84 33.41 11.77
C SER A 25 3.36 33.36 12.11
N SER A 26 3.00 33.04 13.36
CA SER A 26 1.61 33.04 13.82
C SER A 26 0.99 34.43 13.75
N LEU A 27 1.72 35.49 14.09
CA LEU A 27 1.23 36.84 13.92
C LEU A 27 0.96 37.18 12.44
N ALA A 28 1.89 36.80 11.55
CA ALA A 28 1.78 37.14 10.13
C ALA A 28 0.72 36.32 9.42
N PHE A 29 0.70 35.00 9.61
CA PHE A 29 -0.17 34.08 8.88
C PHE A 29 -1.48 33.78 9.62
N ASP A 30 -1.40 33.36 10.88
CA ASP A 30 -2.58 32.91 11.63
C ASP A 30 -3.45 34.07 12.13
N THR A 31 -2.89 35.30 12.17
CA THR A 31 -3.60 36.47 12.66
C THR A 31 -3.87 37.49 11.54
N ILE A 32 -2.85 38.13 11.00
CA ILE A 32 -3.03 39.24 10.05
C ILE A 32 -3.58 38.75 8.71
N PHE A 33 -2.97 37.72 8.13
CA PHE A 33 -3.40 37.15 6.86
C PHE A 33 -4.77 36.48 7.01
N ALA A 34 -4.96 35.66 8.04
CA ALA A 34 -6.21 34.96 8.30
C ALA A 34 -7.41 35.92 8.42
N GLU A 35 -7.30 37.01 9.17
CA GLU A 35 -8.35 38.01 9.28
C GLU A 35 -8.59 38.78 7.97
N GLY A 36 -7.54 39.12 7.23
CA GLY A 36 -7.64 39.76 5.93
C GLY A 36 -8.36 38.86 4.91
N GLN A 37 -8.06 37.58 4.88
CA GLN A 37 -8.68 36.61 4.00
C GLN A 37 -10.13 36.33 4.43
N ARG A 38 -10.41 36.18 5.72
CA ARG A 38 -11.76 36.00 6.24
C ARG A 38 -12.69 37.10 5.80
N ARG A 39 -12.30 38.37 5.97
CA ARG A 39 -13.08 39.54 5.53
C ARG A 39 -13.27 39.60 4.03
N TYR A 40 -12.27 39.22 3.26
CA TYR A 40 -12.37 39.11 1.81
C TYR A 40 -13.43 38.07 1.41
N VAL A 41 -13.35 36.86 1.99
CA VAL A 41 -14.31 35.78 1.72
C VAL A 41 -15.73 36.18 2.15
N GLU A 42 -15.88 36.87 3.29
CA GLU A 42 -17.20 37.38 3.73
C GLU A 42 -17.82 38.41 2.75
N SER A 43 -17.00 39.15 2.04
CA SER A 43 -17.46 40.11 1.03
C SER A 43 -17.97 39.46 -0.26
N LEU A 44 -17.69 38.18 -0.47
CA LEU A 44 -18.10 37.42 -1.68
C LEU A 44 -19.55 36.93 -1.57
N SER A 45 -20.15 36.60 -2.72
CA SER A 45 -21.49 36.01 -2.78
C SER A 45 -21.55 34.65 -2.05
N ALA A 46 -22.74 34.27 -1.59
CA ALA A 46 -22.95 32.97 -0.91
C ALA A 46 -22.52 31.78 -1.76
N TYR A 47 -22.69 31.86 -3.09
CA TYR A 47 -22.26 30.85 -4.02
C TYR A 47 -20.72 30.72 -4.06
N ALA A 48 -20.00 31.84 -4.18
CA ALA A 48 -18.54 31.84 -4.22
C ALA A 48 -17.91 31.33 -2.92
N ARG A 49 -18.55 31.58 -1.78
CA ARG A 49 -18.09 31.08 -0.47
C ARG A 49 -18.11 29.55 -0.32
N GLN A 50 -18.96 28.86 -1.07
CA GLN A 50 -19.01 27.38 -1.02
C GLN A 50 -17.76 26.70 -1.58
N PHE A 51 -17.01 27.40 -2.42
CA PHE A 51 -15.78 26.87 -3.05
C PHE A 51 -14.50 27.29 -2.33
N LEU A 52 -14.61 28.15 -1.34
CA LEU A 52 -13.46 28.66 -0.59
C LEU A 52 -13.48 28.10 0.83
N SER A 53 -12.34 27.58 1.28
CA SER A 53 -12.18 27.15 2.67
C SER A 53 -12.34 28.36 3.59
N MET A 54 -13.26 28.28 4.55
CA MET A 54 -13.40 29.28 5.58
C MET A 54 -12.22 29.18 6.54
N VAL A 55 -11.58 30.33 6.78
CA VAL A 55 -10.52 30.45 7.80
C VAL A 55 -11.17 30.83 9.11
N ASP A 56 -10.78 30.17 10.19
CA ASP A 56 -11.28 30.47 11.52
C ASP A 56 -10.94 31.90 11.93
N LYS A 57 -11.85 32.52 12.72
CA LYS A 57 -11.62 33.87 13.22
C LYS A 57 -10.46 33.84 14.22
N PRO A 58 -9.39 34.63 13.99
CA PRO A 58 -8.31 34.69 14.95
C PRO A 58 -8.78 35.31 16.28
N ASP A 59 -8.19 34.86 17.38
CA ASP A 59 -8.48 35.35 18.73
C ASP A 59 -7.79 36.71 18.95
N VAL A 60 -8.49 37.76 18.54
CA VAL A 60 -8.02 39.14 18.64
C VAL A 60 -9.18 40.08 18.98
N ASP A 61 -8.94 41.09 19.77
CA ASP A 61 -9.95 42.09 20.16
C ASP A 61 -10.41 42.88 18.94
N LYS A 62 -9.50 43.44 18.16
CA LYS A 62 -9.83 44.26 17.01
C LYS A 62 -8.66 44.39 16.02
N ILE A 63 -8.95 44.24 14.72
CA ILE A 63 -8.05 44.56 13.62
C ILE A 63 -8.81 45.43 12.63
N GLU A 64 -8.26 46.57 12.23
CA GLU A 64 -8.84 47.48 11.24
C GLU A 64 -7.85 47.83 10.13
N GLY A 65 -8.38 48.20 8.95
CA GLY A 65 -7.59 48.67 7.82
C GLY A 65 -6.85 47.60 7.05
N LEU A 66 -7.25 46.34 7.17
CA LEU A 66 -6.70 45.26 6.36
C LEU A 66 -7.28 45.27 4.94
N SER A 67 -6.42 45.23 3.96
CA SER A 67 -6.76 44.96 2.55
C SER A 67 -6.73 43.43 2.30
N PRO A 68 -7.38 42.94 1.21
CA PRO A 68 -7.20 41.58 0.76
C PRO A 68 -5.72 41.27 0.62
N ALA A 69 -5.27 40.17 1.21
CA ALA A 69 -3.85 39.80 1.27
C ALA A 69 -3.62 38.45 0.59
N ILE A 70 -2.43 38.30 0.01
CA ILE A 70 -1.92 37.01 -0.52
C ILE A 70 -0.77 36.60 0.38
N SER A 71 -0.80 35.34 0.81
CA SER A 71 0.27 34.73 1.56
C SER A 71 1.12 33.86 0.64
N ILE A 72 2.45 34.01 0.74
CA ILE A 72 3.41 33.12 0.10
C ILE A 72 4.21 32.48 1.21
N GLU A 73 3.91 31.22 1.48
CA GLU A 73 4.56 30.47 2.54
C GLU A 73 5.79 29.72 2.01
N GLN A 74 6.80 29.63 2.87
CA GLN A 74 8.04 28.91 2.55
C GLN A 74 7.82 27.39 2.46
N LYS A 75 6.77 26.89 3.12
CA LYS A 75 6.33 25.50 3.05
C LYS A 75 4.87 25.47 2.63
N SER A 76 4.59 25.15 1.39
CA SER A 76 3.26 24.70 1.00
C SER A 76 3.03 23.34 1.65
N THR A 77 2.40 23.30 2.81
CA THR A 77 1.85 22.06 3.33
C THR A 77 0.72 21.68 2.40
N SER A 78 1.01 20.78 1.47
CA SER A 78 -0.03 20.13 0.70
C SER A 78 -0.98 19.48 1.72
N HIS A 79 -2.24 19.90 1.75
CA HIS A 79 -3.27 19.30 2.61
C HIS A 79 -3.58 17.84 2.20
N ASN A 80 -2.92 17.35 1.15
CA ASN A 80 -3.02 15.96 0.76
C ASN A 80 -1.90 15.15 1.45
N PRO A 81 -2.20 14.35 2.50
CA PRO A 81 -1.19 13.59 3.24
C PRO A 81 -0.49 12.52 2.37
N ARG A 82 -0.97 12.30 1.15
CA ARG A 82 -0.37 11.36 0.18
C ARG A 82 0.58 12.01 -0.81
N SER A 83 0.69 13.35 -0.84
CA SER A 83 1.62 14.02 -1.73
C SER A 83 2.98 14.19 -1.07
N THR A 84 3.98 13.53 -1.64
CA THR A 84 5.39 13.69 -1.28
C THR A 84 6.09 14.57 -2.31
N VAL A 85 7.28 15.07 -1.99
CA VAL A 85 8.12 15.80 -2.96
C VAL A 85 8.31 14.98 -4.24
N GLY A 86 8.56 13.67 -4.10
CA GLY A 86 8.74 12.77 -5.24
C GLY A 86 7.54 12.67 -6.18
N THR A 87 6.30 12.75 -5.63
CA THR A 87 5.07 12.72 -6.44
C THR A 87 4.76 14.06 -7.10
N VAL A 88 5.00 15.17 -6.40
CA VAL A 88 4.75 16.53 -6.91
C VAL A 88 5.74 16.91 -8.01
N THR A 89 6.98 16.41 -7.92
CA THR A 89 8.05 16.67 -8.91
C THR A 89 8.13 15.62 -10.00
N GLU A 90 7.24 14.63 -10.02
CA GLU A 90 7.25 13.48 -10.94
C GLU A 90 8.50 12.58 -10.84
N ILE A 91 9.43 12.88 -9.91
CA ILE A 91 10.64 12.06 -9.69
C ILE A 91 10.28 10.61 -9.37
N HIS A 92 9.17 10.40 -8.68
CA HIS A 92 8.70 9.08 -8.32
C HIS A 92 8.39 8.22 -9.56
N ASP A 93 7.87 8.79 -10.63
CA ASP A 93 7.57 8.06 -11.87
C ASP A 93 8.84 7.66 -12.61
N TYR A 94 9.85 8.54 -12.63
CA TYR A 94 11.17 8.20 -13.15
C TYR A 94 11.86 7.11 -12.33
N LEU A 95 11.76 7.17 -10.99
CA LEU A 95 12.30 6.12 -10.12
C LEU A 95 11.58 4.77 -10.33
N ARG A 96 10.27 4.78 -10.50
CA ARG A 96 9.51 3.55 -10.82
C ARG A 96 10.01 2.92 -12.12
N LEU A 97 10.19 3.72 -13.16
CA LEU A 97 10.72 3.24 -14.45
C LEU A 97 12.16 2.71 -14.29
N LEU A 98 13.00 3.43 -13.57
CA LEU A 98 14.40 3.02 -13.31
C LEU A 98 14.42 1.67 -12.59
N TYR A 99 13.73 1.53 -11.46
CA TYR A 99 13.69 0.29 -10.70
C TYR A 99 13.01 -0.86 -11.48
N ALA A 100 12.01 -0.57 -12.31
CA ALA A 100 11.41 -1.59 -13.15
C ALA A 100 12.35 -2.15 -14.22
N ARG A 101 13.35 -1.35 -14.68
CA ARG A 101 14.28 -1.73 -15.74
C ARG A 101 15.57 -2.35 -15.24
N ILE A 102 16.13 -1.84 -14.15
CA ILE A 102 17.46 -2.25 -13.65
C ILE A 102 17.45 -2.66 -12.17
N GLY A 103 16.30 -2.55 -11.49
CA GLY A 103 16.20 -2.91 -10.09
C GLY A 103 16.24 -4.42 -9.89
N GLU A 104 17.02 -4.87 -8.92
CA GLU A 104 17.02 -6.25 -8.45
C GLU A 104 16.02 -6.36 -7.28
N PRO A 105 14.89 -7.07 -7.46
CA PRO A 105 13.94 -7.24 -6.37
C PRO A 105 14.53 -8.10 -5.26
N ARG A 106 14.39 -7.65 -4.03
CA ARG A 106 14.87 -8.37 -2.85
C ARG A 106 13.78 -8.51 -1.80
N CYS A 107 13.76 -9.62 -1.10
CA CYS A 107 12.85 -9.82 0.03
C CYS A 107 13.19 -8.82 1.15
N PRO A 108 12.24 -8.00 1.64
CA PRO A 108 12.51 -7.02 2.68
C PRO A 108 12.85 -7.63 4.04
N GLU A 109 12.40 -8.86 4.31
CA GLU A 109 12.65 -9.55 5.59
C GLU A 109 13.98 -10.30 5.59
N HIS A 110 14.31 -10.97 4.48
CA HIS A 110 15.46 -11.89 4.41
C HIS A 110 16.60 -11.37 3.53
N ASN A 111 16.42 -10.25 2.83
CA ASN A 111 17.37 -9.67 1.86
C ASN A 111 17.86 -10.64 0.77
N VAL A 112 17.05 -11.67 0.47
CA VAL A 112 17.33 -12.63 -0.61
C VAL A 112 16.83 -12.06 -1.93
N GLY A 113 17.61 -12.23 -3.02
CA GLY A 113 17.18 -11.85 -4.37
C GLY A 113 15.91 -12.60 -4.78
N LEU A 114 15.00 -11.89 -5.44
CA LEU A 114 13.73 -12.43 -5.94
C LEU A 114 13.81 -12.44 -7.46
N ASP A 115 14.30 -13.54 -8.02
CA ASP A 115 14.35 -13.73 -9.47
C ASP A 115 13.01 -14.29 -9.98
N ALA A 116 12.55 -13.79 -11.13
CA ALA A 116 11.49 -14.44 -11.86
C ALA A 116 12.03 -15.79 -12.38
N MET A 117 11.43 -16.88 -11.91
CA MET A 117 11.87 -18.23 -12.24
C MET A 117 10.80 -18.93 -13.08
N SER A 118 11.25 -19.68 -14.10
CA SER A 118 10.36 -20.61 -14.79
C SER A 118 10.00 -21.79 -13.86
N THR A 119 8.87 -22.48 -14.12
CA THR A 119 8.49 -23.67 -13.36
C THR A 119 9.56 -24.77 -13.41
N SER A 120 10.30 -24.83 -14.52
CA SER A 120 11.47 -25.74 -14.66
C SER A 120 12.61 -25.35 -13.73
N ASP A 121 12.92 -24.06 -13.59
CA ASP A 121 13.96 -23.57 -12.69
C ASP A 121 13.58 -23.79 -11.23
N ILE A 122 12.29 -23.60 -10.90
CA ILE A 122 11.75 -23.91 -9.57
C ILE A 122 11.97 -25.39 -9.25
N TYR A 123 11.64 -26.29 -10.19
CA TYR A 123 11.85 -27.71 -10.01
C TYR A 123 13.33 -28.07 -9.79
N GLN A 124 14.25 -27.51 -10.61
CA GLN A 124 15.69 -27.71 -10.45
C GLN A 124 16.22 -27.24 -9.09
N ARG A 125 15.68 -26.13 -8.60
CA ARG A 125 16.02 -25.62 -7.27
C ARG A 125 15.47 -26.51 -6.16
N LEU A 126 14.24 -27.03 -6.32
CA LEU A 126 13.63 -27.96 -5.37
C LEU A 126 14.47 -29.25 -5.21
N ILE A 127 14.85 -29.88 -6.31
CA ILE A 127 15.69 -31.09 -6.28
C ILE A 127 16.99 -30.83 -5.52
N LYS A 128 17.67 -29.70 -5.81
CA LYS A 128 18.93 -29.38 -5.15
C LYS A 128 18.80 -29.09 -3.65
N THR A 129 17.63 -28.61 -3.21
CA THR A 129 17.46 -28.13 -1.84
C THR A 129 16.70 -29.13 -0.95
N ILE A 130 15.74 -29.87 -1.51
CA ILE A 130 14.74 -30.65 -0.76
C ILE A 130 14.59 -32.07 -1.34
N GLU A 131 15.62 -32.61 -1.98
CA GLU A 131 15.55 -33.95 -2.57
C GLU A 131 15.07 -35.02 -1.56
N THR A 132 14.20 -35.93 -2.01
CA THR A 132 13.59 -37.05 -1.23
C THR A 132 12.61 -36.67 -0.14
N LYS A 133 12.22 -35.42 -0.01
CA LYS A 133 11.21 -35.01 0.97
C LYS A 133 9.85 -34.72 0.33
N THR A 134 8.80 -34.92 1.10
CA THR A 134 7.43 -34.60 0.69
C THR A 134 7.16 -33.10 0.89
N VAL A 135 6.69 -32.46 -0.17
CA VAL A 135 6.30 -31.06 -0.15
C VAL A 135 4.82 -30.85 -0.43
N LEU A 136 4.27 -29.78 0.09
CA LEU A 136 2.95 -29.26 -0.24
C LEU A 136 3.14 -28.09 -1.23
N ILE A 137 2.50 -28.17 -2.39
CA ILE A 137 2.42 -27.07 -3.37
C ILE A 137 1.10 -26.35 -3.12
N LEU A 138 1.17 -25.07 -2.81
CA LEU A 138 0.06 -24.26 -2.34
C LEU A 138 -0.06 -22.99 -3.19
N SER A 139 -1.27 -22.65 -3.59
CA SER A 139 -1.59 -21.42 -4.29
C SER A 139 -2.28 -20.43 -3.37
N PRO A 140 -1.73 -19.24 -3.10
CA PRO A 140 -2.37 -18.23 -2.28
C PRO A 140 -3.56 -17.61 -3.03
N ILE A 141 -4.76 -17.72 -2.44
CA ILE A 141 -6.01 -17.14 -2.97
C ILE A 141 -6.49 -15.93 -2.18
N VAL A 142 -6.11 -15.85 -0.91
CA VAL A 142 -6.37 -14.67 -0.04
C VAL A 142 -5.10 -14.37 0.74
N ARG A 143 -4.65 -13.10 0.69
CA ARG A 143 -3.43 -12.66 1.39
C ARG A 143 -3.73 -11.41 2.21
N GLN A 144 -3.57 -11.53 3.54
CA GLN A 144 -3.71 -10.42 4.49
C GLN A 144 -5.02 -9.62 4.32
N GLN A 145 -6.12 -10.29 3.96
CA GLN A 145 -7.43 -9.67 3.76
C GLN A 145 -8.40 -10.03 4.87
N LYS A 146 -9.25 -9.07 5.24
CA LYS A 146 -10.37 -9.29 6.16
C LYS A 146 -11.57 -9.83 5.40
N GLY A 147 -12.35 -10.68 6.04
CA GLY A 147 -13.56 -11.25 5.44
C GLY A 147 -13.71 -12.73 5.74
N GLU A 148 -14.88 -13.27 5.44
CA GLU A 148 -15.20 -14.69 5.63
C GLU A 148 -14.68 -15.57 4.49
N HIS A 149 -14.48 -15.03 3.31
CA HIS A 149 -13.95 -15.68 2.10
C HIS A 149 -14.65 -17.03 1.70
N ILE A 150 -15.87 -17.27 2.21
CA ILE A 150 -16.63 -18.52 2.00
C ILE A 150 -16.87 -18.78 0.53
N LYS A 151 -17.33 -17.76 -0.20
CA LYS A 151 -17.62 -17.89 -1.64
C LYS A 151 -16.39 -18.27 -2.45
N THR A 152 -15.24 -17.69 -2.11
CA THR A 152 -13.94 -17.98 -2.73
C THR A 152 -13.55 -19.43 -2.48
N ILE A 153 -13.64 -19.91 -1.24
CA ILE A 153 -13.32 -21.32 -0.91
C ILE A 153 -14.28 -22.28 -1.64
N GLN A 154 -15.58 -21.97 -1.69
CA GLN A 154 -16.57 -22.79 -2.37
C GLN A 154 -16.36 -22.86 -3.88
N SER A 155 -15.91 -21.77 -4.53
CA SER A 155 -15.59 -21.80 -5.96
C SER A 155 -14.44 -22.75 -6.27
N PHE A 156 -13.44 -22.85 -5.41
CA PHE A 156 -12.36 -23.82 -5.56
C PHE A 156 -12.80 -25.26 -5.27
N ALA A 157 -13.76 -25.46 -4.35
CA ALA A 157 -14.38 -26.78 -4.17
C ALA A 157 -15.11 -27.25 -5.44
N GLN A 158 -15.82 -26.37 -6.12
CA GLN A 158 -16.50 -26.67 -7.40
C GLN A 158 -15.52 -26.99 -8.54
N GLN A 159 -14.31 -26.42 -8.49
CA GLN A 159 -13.22 -26.73 -9.43
C GLN A 159 -12.50 -28.05 -9.13
N GLY A 160 -12.91 -28.77 -8.06
CA GLY A 160 -12.36 -30.07 -7.71
C GLY A 160 -11.23 -30.05 -6.64
N TYR A 161 -10.86 -28.90 -6.12
CA TYR A 161 -9.89 -28.84 -5.04
C TYR A 161 -10.49 -29.32 -3.73
N SER A 162 -9.78 -30.19 -3.01
CA SER A 162 -10.31 -30.86 -1.82
C SER A 162 -9.82 -30.27 -0.50
N ARG A 163 -8.73 -29.50 -0.52
CA ARG A 163 -8.07 -29.00 0.70
C ARG A 163 -7.62 -27.55 0.53
N VAL A 164 -7.72 -26.81 1.63
CA VAL A 164 -7.18 -25.46 1.77
C VAL A 164 -6.35 -25.38 3.05
N ARG A 165 -5.33 -24.53 3.03
CA ARG A 165 -4.63 -24.12 4.24
C ARG A 165 -5.15 -22.73 4.63
N ALA A 166 -5.66 -22.59 5.84
CA ALA A 166 -6.11 -21.32 6.39
C ALA A 166 -5.31 -21.04 7.67
N ASN A 167 -4.65 -19.87 7.72
CA ASN A 167 -3.86 -19.44 8.86
C ASN A 167 -2.90 -20.55 9.36
N SER A 168 -2.13 -21.13 8.42
CA SER A 168 -1.13 -22.18 8.63
C SER A 168 -1.66 -23.61 8.92
N LYS A 169 -2.98 -23.81 8.96
CA LYS A 169 -3.58 -25.16 9.18
C LYS A 169 -4.29 -25.66 7.94
N VAL A 170 -4.07 -26.93 7.59
CA VAL A 170 -4.72 -27.57 6.44
C VAL A 170 -6.07 -28.15 6.84
N HIS A 171 -7.11 -27.82 6.08
CA HIS A 171 -8.50 -28.25 6.25
C HIS A 171 -9.03 -28.87 4.98
N LYS A 172 -9.95 -29.84 5.08
CA LYS A 172 -10.71 -30.31 3.93
C LYS A 172 -11.82 -29.31 3.64
N ILE A 173 -12.00 -28.95 2.37
CA ILE A 173 -13.00 -27.95 1.96
C ILE A 173 -14.41 -28.43 2.31
N ASN A 174 -14.72 -29.73 2.15
CA ASN A 174 -16.03 -30.29 2.45
C ASN A 174 -16.38 -30.30 3.94
N ASP A 175 -15.38 -30.32 4.81
CA ASP A 175 -15.57 -30.27 6.27
C ASP A 175 -15.78 -28.82 6.75
N ILE A 176 -15.56 -27.83 5.87
CA ILE A 176 -15.72 -26.42 6.16
C ILE A 176 -17.19 -26.03 6.00
N SER A 177 -18.04 -26.43 6.95
CA SER A 177 -19.40 -25.90 7.06
C SER A 177 -19.39 -24.43 7.49
N LYS A 178 -20.47 -23.68 7.18
CA LYS A 178 -20.60 -22.27 7.61
C LYS A 178 -20.35 -22.05 9.10
N HIS A 179 -20.66 -23.03 9.95
CA HIS A 179 -20.46 -22.95 11.40
C HIS A 179 -18.99 -23.16 11.83
N MET A 180 -18.21 -23.97 11.12
CA MET A 180 -16.78 -24.16 11.44
C MET A 180 -15.89 -23.05 10.89
N LEU A 181 -16.33 -22.36 9.84
CA LEU A 181 -15.56 -21.25 9.24
C LEU A 181 -15.28 -20.12 10.22
N GLY A 182 -16.23 -19.76 11.10
CA GLY A 182 -16.03 -18.71 12.11
C GLY A 182 -14.95 -19.04 13.15
N HIS A 183 -14.59 -20.33 13.31
CA HIS A 183 -13.48 -20.76 14.18
C HIS A 183 -12.15 -20.83 13.43
N ILE A 184 -12.16 -21.00 12.11
CA ILE A 184 -10.95 -21.14 11.28
C ILE A 184 -10.55 -19.78 10.70
N ILE A 185 -11.53 -19.00 10.24
CA ILE A 185 -11.35 -17.71 9.59
C ILE A 185 -12.07 -16.63 10.41
N ASP A 186 -11.32 -15.76 11.05
CA ASP A 186 -11.89 -14.60 11.75
C ASP A 186 -12.14 -13.47 10.74
N SER A 187 -13.41 -13.16 10.47
CA SER A 187 -13.78 -12.13 9.50
C SER A 187 -13.27 -10.71 9.85
N LYS A 188 -12.94 -10.47 11.12
CA LYS A 188 -12.44 -9.17 11.61
C LYS A 188 -10.93 -9.05 11.51
N LYS A 189 -10.21 -10.18 11.44
CA LYS A 189 -8.76 -10.23 11.32
C LYS A 189 -8.33 -10.41 9.85
N LYS A 190 -7.07 -10.14 9.60
CA LYS A 190 -6.44 -10.45 8.31
C LYS A 190 -6.21 -11.96 8.25
N ASN A 191 -6.67 -12.59 7.19
CA ASN A 191 -6.53 -14.01 6.97
C ASN A 191 -5.64 -14.28 5.77
N ASP A 192 -4.92 -15.40 5.81
CA ASP A 192 -4.19 -15.98 4.70
C ASP A 192 -4.80 -17.34 4.37
N ILE A 193 -5.21 -17.52 3.11
CA ILE A 193 -5.84 -18.73 2.64
C ILE A 193 -5.16 -19.18 1.34
N GLU A 194 -4.69 -20.42 1.33
CA GLU A 194 -4.08 -21.05 0.17
C GLU A 194 -4.80 -22.35 -0.18
N VAL A 195 -4.94 -22.60 -1.49
CA VAL A 195 -5.43 -23.88 -2.00
C VAL A 195 -4.26 -24.86 -2.08
N LEU A 196 -4.45 -26.07 -1.56
CA LEU A 196 -3.49 -27.15 -1.72
C LEU A 196 -3.69 -27.77 -3.12
N ILE A 197 -2.70 -27.55 -3.99
CA ILE A 197 -2.68 -28.09 -5.34
C ILE A 197 -2.25 -29.53 -5.32
N ASP A 198 -1.09 -29.81 -4.70
CA ASP A 198 -0.58 -31.18 -4.63
C ASP A 198 0.25 -31.42 -3.36
N ARG A 199 0.36 -32.69 -3.00
CA ARG A 199 1.29 -33.22 -2.00
C ARG A 199 2.15 -34.26 -2.67
N VAL A 200 3.40 -33.96 -2.93
CA VAL A 200 4.28 -34.78 -3.76
C VAL A 200 5.68 -34.91 -3.16
N GLU A 201 6.31 -36.05 -3.36
CA GLU A 201 7.73 -36.27 -3.01
C GLU A 201 8.59 -35.71 -4.14
N VAL A 202 9.61 -34.93 -3.76
CA VAL A 202 10.53 -34.30 -4.69
C VAL A 202 11.57 -35.32 -5.13
N ASN A 203 11.39 -35.88 -6.33
CA ASN A 203 12.31 -36.82 -6.98
C ASN A 203 12.19 -36.71 -8.50
N GLU A 204 13.13 -37.32 -9.23
CA GLU A 204 13.15 -37.33 -10.70
C GLU A 204 11.92 -38.01 -11.31
N MET A 205 11.36 -39.05 -10.67
CA MET A 205 10.19 -39.78 -11.16
C MET A 205 8.92 -38.91 -11.16
N ASN A 206 8.81 -37.98 -10.22
CA ASN A 206 7.67 -37.09 -10.06
C ASN A 206 7.86 -35.76 -10.82
N LYS A 207 8.90 -35.59 -11.62
CA LYS A 207 9.23 -34.33 -12.32
C LYS A 207 8.04 -33.73 -13.08
N LEU A 208 7.40 -34.50 -13.94
CA LEU A 208 6.27 -34.01 -14.74
C LEU A 208 5.10 -33.56 -13.86
N ARG A 209 4.75 -34.38 -12.87
CA ARG A 209 3.66 -34.08 -11.92
C ARG A 209 3.95 -32.80 -11.13
N ILE A 210 5.21 -32.60 -10.70
CA ILE A 210 5.60 -31.37 -9.97
C ILE A 210 5.48 -30.16 -10.88
N ILE A 211 5.95 -30.24 -12.14
CA ILE A 211 5.88 -29.13 -13.09
C ILE A 211 4.41 -28.77 -13.41
N GLU A 212 3.54 -29.77 -13.63
CA GLU A 212 2.11 -29.56 -13.85
C GLU A 212 1.45 -28.89 -12.65
N SER A 213 1.77 -29.33 -11.44
CA SER A 213 1.27 -28.72 -10.20
C SER A 213 1.75 -27.30 -10.00
N LEU A 214 3.00 -27.01 -10.37
CA LEU A 214 3.56 -25.63 -10.33
C LEU A 214 2.88 -24.73 -11.36
N ASN A 215 2.61 -25.22 -12.57
CA ASN A 215 1.89 -24.47 -13.60
C ASN A 215 0.46 -24.14 -13.14
N SER A 216 -0.28 -25.14 -12.66
CA SER A 216 -1.63 -24.94 -12.12
C SER A 216 -1.64 -23.96 -10.94
N CYS A 217 -0.64 -24.02 -10.08
CA CYS A 217 -0.47 -23.09 -8.98
C CYS A 217 -0.24 -21.65 -9.47
N SER A 218 0.62 -21.49 -10.47
CA SER A 218 0.95 -20.21 -11.09
C SER A 218 -0.27 -19.55 -11.73
N GLU A 219 -1.08 -20.30 -12.44
CA GLU A 219 -2.31 -19.81 -13.08
C GLU A 219 -3.35 -19.29 -12.05
N ILE A 220 -3.51 -20.00 -10.93
CA ILE A 220 -4.49 -19.62 -9.89
C ILE A 220 -4.06 -18.35 -9.14
N SER A 221 -2.78 -18.17 -8.88
CA SER A 221 -2.24 -17.15 -7.97
C SER A 221 -1.50 -16.02 -8.67
N ASP A 222 -1.65 -15.90 -9.98
CA ASP A 222 -0.93 -14.90 -10.78
C ASP A 222 0.60 -14.95 -10.57
N GLY A 223 1.13 -16.20 -10.65
CA GLY A 223 2.57 -16.46 -10.58
C GLY A 223 3.15 -16.63 -9.18
N ILE A 224 2.37 -16.66 -8.12
CA ILE A 224 2.86 -16.84 -6.76
C ILE A 224 2.68 -18.28 -6.30
N ILE A 225 3.77 -18.95 -5.94
CA ILE A 225 3.77 -20.35 -5.52
C ILE A 225 4.34 -20.48 -4.11
N PHE A 226 3.64 -21.18 -3.23
CA PHE A 226 4.14 -21.53 -1.90
C PHE A 226 4.47 -23.03 -1.85
N ILE A 227 5.65 -23.34 -1.35
CA ILE A 227 6.11 -24.71 -1.18
C ILE A 227 6.52 -24.92 0.25
N ASN A 228 5.90 -25.88 0.92
CA ASN A 228 6.18 -26.21 2.32
C ASN A 228 6.60 -27.68 2.43
N GLU A 229 7.64 -27.93 3.18
CA GLU A 229 8.04 -29.27 3.57
C GLU A 229 7.09 -29.83 4.65
N VAL A 230 6.68 -31.10 4.51
CA VAL A 230 5.64 -31.69 5.40
C VAL A 230 6.18 -32.02 6.79
N ASP A 231 7.46 -32.37 6.90
CA ASP A 231 8.06 -32.91 8.14
C ASP A 231 8.88 -31.89 8.95
N SER A 232 8.94 -30.65 8.53
CA SER A 232 9.59 -29.61 9.31
C SER A 232 8.57 -28.69 9.97
N ASP A 233 8.61 -28.55 11.29
CA ASP A 233 7.94 -27.48 12.04
C ASP A 233 8.43 -26.07 11.61
N LYS A 234 9.47 -26.02 10.79
CA LYS A 234 9.94 -24.82 10.09
C LYS A 234 9.31 -24.82 8.71
N ALA A 235 8.19 -24.11 8.58
CA ALA A 235 7.69 -23.70 7.27
C ALA A 235 8.79 -22.87 6.59
N VAL A 236 9.60 -23.51 5.75
CA VAL A 236 10.47 -22.78 4.83
C VAL A 236 9.55 -22.25 3.75
N SER A 237 8.99 -21.09 4.03
CA SER A 237 8.18 -20.36 3.08
C SER A 237 9.13 -19.85 1.99
N TYR A 238 9.19 -20.54 0.86
CA TYR A 238 9.71 -19.97 -0.37
C TYR A 238 8.65 -19.00 -0.90
N THR A 239 8.42 -17.92 -0.15
CA THR A 239 7.59 -16.81 -0.58
C THR A 239 8.35 -16.08 -1.68
N HIS A 240 7.68 -15.87 -2.82
CA HIS A 240 8.07 -15.03 -3.95
C HIS A 240 8.81 -15.71 -5.11
N LEU A 241 8.27 -16.82 -5.60
CA LEU A 241 8.58 -17.25 -6.95
C LEU A 241 7.48 -16.69 -7.87
N ARG A 242 7.76 -15.62 -8.58
CA ARG A 242 6.87 -15.09 -9.61
C ARG A 242 7.27 -15.74 -10.93
N ALA A 243 6.46 -16.67 -11.42
CA ALA A 243 6.61 -17.14 -12.79
C ALA A 243 6.12 -16.00 -13.70
N HIS A 244 7.00 -15.41 -14.51
CA HIS A 244 6.59 -14.57 -15.63
C HIS A 244 6.40 -15.47 -16.84
N GLU A 245 5.19 -15.45 -17.42
CA GLU A 245 5.01 -15.91 -18.78
C GLU A 245 5.85 -15.00 -19.68
N THR A 246 6.75 -15.62 -20.43
CA THR A 246 7.40 -14.99 -21.58
C THR A 246 6.35 -14.85 -22.68
N ALA A 247 5.88 -13.63 -22.88
CA ALA A 247 5.17 -13.27 -24.09
C ALA A 247 6.14 -13.20 -25.29
#